data_ab14896f63e5d389f1f317dbff5deecf
#
_entry.id   ab14896f63e5d389f1f317dbff5deecf
#
_cell.length_a   1.000
_cell.length_b   1.000
_cell.length_c   1.000
_cell.angle_alpha   90.00
_cell.angle_beta   90.00
_cell.angle_gamma   90.00
#
_symmetry.space_group_name_H-M   'P 1'
#
loop_
_entity.id
_entity.type
_entity.pdbx_description
1 polymer ?
#
loop_
_entity_poly.entity_id
_entity_poly.type
_entity_poly.pdbx_seq_one_letter_code
_entity_poly.pdbx_strand_id
1 'polypeptide(L)'
;MDLSGGFACRVCRGPVRAGFARCYQCDVAGSQADGLLADVVMPIGYAVKGGQLAADLRRYKSGGDGDGAAERLRSMLAAFLDEHGNCVWRAAGMPGGPDAVAVVPSGQGRPGAHPLLDVIESCVDLPMARLSISPSGAARGRGVSLRWLRACVPVAGACVLLVDDTWVSGGSAQSAAAALKLAGASRVAVVVLGRHLDPGDPRSAGLLRALGRSPRPPASCGLPGCAPGPLGT
;
A
#
# COMPACT_ATOMS: atom_id res chain seq x y z
N MET A 1 -6.93 11.99 -8.17
CA MET A 1 -6.23 11.65 -9.43
C MET A 1 -7.26 11.03 -10.35
N ASP A 2 -7.77 11.80 -11.28
CA ASP A 2 -8.67 11.25 -12.29
C ASP A 2 -7.81 10.44 -13.29
N LEU A 3 -7.73 9.13 -13.10
CA LEU A 3 -7.10 8.19 -14.01
C LEU A 3 -8.13 7.56 -14.96
N SER A 4 -9.25 8.29 -15.23
CA SER A 4 -10.35 7.85 -16.08
C SER A 4 -9.95 7.50 -17.53
N GLY A 5 -8.72 7.80 -17.92
CA GLY A 5 -8.13 7.40 -19.21
C GLY A 5 -7.85 5.91 -19.40
N GLY A 6 -8.21 5.05 -18.45
CA GLY A 6 -8.06 3.59 -18.61
C GLY A 6 -6.63 3.06 -18.55
N PHE A 7 -5.66 3.86 -18.07
CA PHE A 7 -4.24 3.45 -17.98
C PHE A 7 -3.84 2.87 -16.62
N ALA A 8 -4.70 2.97 -15.60
CA ALA A 8 -4.43 2.53 -14.25
C ALA A 8 -5.37 1.42 -13.79
N CYS A 9 -4.80 0.41 -13.13
CA CYS A 9 -5.53 -0.67 -12.48
C CYS A 9 -6.44 -0.12 -11.37
N ARG A 10 -7.70 -0.51 -11.35
CA ARG A 10 -8.67 -0.07 -10.33
C ARG A 10 -8.31 -0.51 -8.90
N VAL A 11 -7.50 -1.57 -8.75
CA VAL A 11 -7.04 -2.05 -7.44
C VAL A 11 -5.76 -1.34 -7.01
N CYS A 12 -4.66 -1.55 -7.73
CA CYS A 12 -3.33 -1.13 -7.27
C CYS A 12 -2.81 0.16 -7.93
N ARG A 13 -3.61 0.82 -8.76
CA ARG A 13 -3.26 2.04 -9.51
C ARG A 13 -2.04 1.89 -10.42
N GLY A 14 -1.48 0.69 -10.57
CA GLY A 14 -0.39 0.41 -11.48
C GLY A 14 -0.85 0.33 -12.95
N PRO A 15 0.10 0.20 -13.90
CA PRO A 15 -0.23 0.17 -15.32
C PRO A 15 -1.13 -1.02 -15.67
N VAL A 16 -2.07 -0.77 -16.56
CA VAL A 16 -3.01 -1.77 -17.08
C VAL A 16 -3.07 -1.66 -18.60
N ARG A 17 -3.33 -2.77 -19.27
CA ARG A 17 -3.62 -2.77 -20.72
C ARG A 17 -4.94 -2.07 -21.00
N ALA A 18 -4.99 -1.38 -22.12
CA ALA A 18 -6.24 -0.78 -22.59
C ALA A 18 -7.38 -1.80 -22.66
N GLY A 19 -8.56 -1.43 -22.20
CA GLY A 19 -9.74 -2.29 -22.14
C GLY A 19 -9.84 -3.18 -20.88
N PHE A 20 -8.82 -3.21 -20.01
CA PHE A 20 -8.87 -3.98 -18.76
C PHE A 20 -9.03 -3.05 -17.55
N ALA A 21 -9.86 -3.46 -16.59
CA ALA A 21 -10.05 -2.74 -15.33
C ALA A 21 -8.97 -3.08 -14.28
N ARG A 22 -8.36 -4.28 -14.38
CA ARG A 22 -7.34 -4.78 -13.46
C ARG A 22 -6.09 -5.17 -14.22
N CYS A 23 -4.93 -4.97 -13.59
CA CYS A 23 -3.69 -5.54 -14.11
C CYS A 23 -3.65 -7.05 -13.83
N TYR A 24 -2.84 -7.79 -14.59
CA TYR A 24 -2.72 -9.25 -14.47
C TYR A 24 -2.51 -9.72 -13.04
N GLN A 25 -1.61 -9.08 -12.28
CA GLN A 25 -1.33 -9.48 -10.89
C GLN A 25 -2.53 -9.32 -9.96
N CYS A 26 -3.30 -8.24 -10.11
CA CYS A 26 -4.52 -8.02 -9.31
C CYS A 26 -5.66 -8.96 -9.71
N ASP A 27 -5.72 -9.35 -10.96
CA ASP A 27 -6.71 -10.31 -11.46
C ASP A 27 -6.40 -11.71 -10.93
N VAL A 28 -5.16 -12.17 -11.05
CA VAL A 28 -4.69 -13.46 -10.51
C VAL A 28 -4.86 -13.50 -8.97
N ALA A 29 -4.53 -12.42 -8.26
CA ALA A 29 -4.72 -12.36 -6.81
C ALA A 29 -6.20 -12.56 -6.44
N GLY A 30 -7.12 -11.92 -7.19
CA GLY A 30 -8.56 -12.07 -6.99
C GLY A 30 -9.03 -13.52 -7.12
N SER A 31 -8.51 -14.27 -8.09
CA SER A 31 -8.88 -15.68 -8.28
C SER A 31 -8.24 -16.63 -7.25
N GLN A 32 -7.08 -16.25 -6.66
CA GLN A 32 -6.35 -17.09 -5.70
C GLN A 32 -6.83 -16.95 -4.25
N ALA A 33 -7.38 -15.81 -3.87
CA ALA A 33 -7.67 -15.45 -2.48
C ALA A 33 -9.01 -14.69 -2.37
N ASP A 34 -10.05 -15.21 -2.96
CA ASP A 34 -11.38 -14.61 -2.94
C ASP A 34 -11.86 -14.39 -1.50
N GLY A 35 -12.41 -13.19 -1.24
CA GLY A 35 -12.84 -12.76 0.09
C GLY A 35 -11.74 -12.49 1.12
N LEU A 36 -10.48 -12.85 0.86
CA LEU A 36 -9.34 -12.67 1.77
C LEU A 36 -8.41 -11.52 1.39
N LEU A 37 -8.62 -10.87 0.25
CA LEU A 37 -7.85 -9.71 -0.15
C LEU A 37 -8.21 -8.47 0.67
N ALA A 38 -7.34 -7.47 0.63
CA ALA A 38 -7.64 -6.16 1.18
C ALA A 38 -8.91 -5.56 0.56
N ASP A 39 -9.74 -4.91 1.40
CA ASP A 39 -10.98 -4.26 0.97
C ASP A 39 -10.69 -3.03 0.09
N VAL A 40 -9.57 -2.35 0.36
CA VAL A 40 -9.04 -1.26 -0.48
C VAL A 40 -7.51 -1.31 -0.52
N VAL A 41 -6.94 -0.89 -1.64
CA VAL A 41 -5.49 -0.67 -1.80
C VAL A 41 -5.26 0.75 -2.29
N MET A 42 -4.51 1.53 -1.52
CA MET A 42 -4.23 2.93 -1.81
C MET A 42 -2.72 3.20 -1.82
N PRO A 43 -2.10 3.30 -2.99
CA PRO A 43 -0.76 3.88 -3.11
C PRO A 43 -0.82 5.40 -2.95
N ILE A 44 0.06 5.94 -2.08
CA ILE A 44 0.16 7.38 -1.84
C ILE A 44 0.86 8.07 -3.02
N GLY A 45 1.93 7.45 -3.53
CA GLY A 45 2.72 8.01 -4.62
C GLY A 45 3.17 6.96 -5.63
N TYR A 46 3.76 7.43 -6.73
CA TYR A 46 4.40 6.57 -7.71
C TYR A 46 5.92 6.58 -7.53
N ALA A 47 6.46 5.44 -7.12
CA ALA A 47 7.91 5.19 -7.02
C ALA A 47 8.47 4.86 -8.41
N VAL A 48 8.63 5.90 -9.23
CA VAL A 48 9.22 5.77 -10.58
C VAL A 48 10.71 5.45 -10.43
N LYS A 49 11.17 4.40 -11.08
CA LYS A 49 12.58 3.98 -11.07
C LYS A 49 13.47 5.13 -11.56
N GLY A 50 14.46 5.50 -10.75
CA GLY A 50 15.31 6.67 -10.96
C GLY A 50 14.79 7.97 -10.34
N GLY A 51 13.54 8.02 -9.88
CA GLY A 51 12.96 9.21 -9.21
C GLY A 51 13.20 9.24 -7.71
N GLN A 52 12.88 10.40 -7.10
CA GLN A 52 13.14 10.69 -5.68
C GLN A 52 12.46 9.69 -4.74
N LEU A 53 11.14 9.45 -4.88
CA LEU A 53 10.41 8.53 -4.01
C LEU A 53 11.00 7.10 -4.07
N ALA A 54 11.39 6.63 -5.27
CA ALA A 54 12.03 5.33 -5.41
C ALA A 54 13.42 5.29 -4.76
N ALA A 55 14.14 6.41 -4.72
CA ALA A 55 15.40 6.55 -4.01
C ALA A 55 15.18 6.54 -2.48
N ASP A 56 14.22 7.31 -1.98
CA ASP A 56 13.88 7.38 -0.56
C ASP A 56 13.46 6.01 -0.01
N LEU A 57 12.59 5.27 -0.73
CA LEU A 57 12.15 3.92 -0.38
C LEU A 57 13.28 2.86 -0.36
N ARG A 58 14.41 3.14 -0.99
CA ARG A 58 15.62 2.31 -0.85
C ARG A 58 16.47 2.73 0.35
N ARG A 59 16.68 4.03 0.51
CA ARG A 59 17.62 4.61 1.48
C ARG A 59 17.15 4.47 2.93
N TYR A 60 15.86 4.70 3.21
CA TYR A 60 15.34 4.56 4.57
C TYR A 60 15.55 3.16 5.17
N LYS A 61 15.70 2.13 4.31
CA LYS A 61 15.97 0.73 4.72
C LYS A 61 17.41 0.49 5.17
N SER A 62 18.33 1.39 4.83
CA SER A 62 19.75 1.20 5.08
C SER A 62 20.20 1.73 6.45
N GLY A 63 19.29 2.30 7.26
CA GLY A 63 19.57 2.76 8.61
C GLY A 63 20.46 4.00 8.69
N GLY A 64 20.73 4.65 7.58
CA GLY A 64 21.52 5.90 7.52
C GLY A 64 20.58 7.11 7.41
N ASP A 65 20.31 7.77 8.51
CA ASP A 65 19.42 8.96 8.56
C ASP A 65 20.05 10.24 7.95
N GLY A 66 21.23 10.11 7.34
CA GLY A 66 21.98 11.27 6.86
C GLY A 66 21.37 12.08 5.72
N ASP A 67 20.31 11.57 5.06
CA ASP A 67 19.72 12.21 3.88
C ASP A 67 18.22 12.57 4.03
N GLY A 68 17.62 12.36 5.20
CA GLY A 68 16.24 12.71 5.50
C GLY A 68 15.19 11.87 4.75
N ALA A 69 15.55 10.69 4.22
CA ALA A 69 14.63 9.84 3.47
C ALA A 69 13.46 9.35 4.34
N ALA A 70 13.73 8.89 5.56
CA ALA A 70 12.72 8.45 6.51
C ALA A 70 11.76 9.59 6.86
N GLU A 71 12.28 10.80 7.08
CA GLU A 71 11.49 12.00 7.40
C GLU A 71 10.56 12.40 6.25
N ARG A 72 11.04 12.36 4.99
CA ARG A 72 10.19 12.64 3.82
C ARG A 72 9.06 11.60 3.68
N LEU A 73 9.35 10.32 3.93
CA LEU A 73 8.33 9.26 3.90
C LEU A 73 7.31 9.42 5.03
N ARG A 74 7.76 9.82 6.23
CA ARG A 74 6.91 10.13 7.38
C ARG A 74 5.96 11.29 7.07
N SER A 75 6.51 12.41 6.61
CA SER A 75 5.73 13.60 6.25
C SER A 75 4.71 13.29 5.14
N MET A 76 5.09 12.49 4.15
CA MET A 76 4.19 12.07 3.07
C MET A 76 3.05 11.18 3.59
N LEU A 77 3.33 10.24 4.49
CA LEU A 77 2.31 9.38 5.09
C LEU A 77 1.36 10.19 5.98
N ALA A 78 1.91 11.03 6.86
CA ALA A 78 1.12 11.86 7.77
C ALA A 78 0.17 12.79 7.00
N ALA A 79 0.67 13.54 6.02
CA ALA A 79 -0.14 14.42 5.19
C ALA A 79 -1.23 13.65 4.43
N PHE A 80 -0.90 12.48 3.88
CA PHE A 80 -1.89 11.66 3.19
C PHE A 80 -3.00 11.15 4.13
N LEU A 81 -2.66 10.69 5.32
CA LEU A 81 -3.65 10.20 6.27
C LEU A 81 -4.54 11.33 6.79
N ASP A 82 -3.98 12.50 7.02
CA ASP A 82 -4.74 13.70 7.42
C ASP A 82 -5.74 14.12 6.34
N GLU A 83 -5.31 14.22 5.10
CA GLU A 83 -6.14 14.69 3.98
C GLU A 83 -7.11 13.61 3.46
N HIS A 84 -6.70 12.36 3.42
CA HIS A 84 -7.38 11.29 2.69
C HIS A 84 -7.67 10.02 3.50
N GLY A 85 -7.28 9.94 4.77
CA GLY A 85 -7.55 8.78 5.62
C GLY A 85 -9.03 8.42 5.61
N ASN A 86 -9.92 9.39 5.83
CA ASN A 86 -11.37 9.18 5.80
C ASN A 86 -11.90 8.67 4.45
N CYS A 87 -11.25 9.01 3.32
CA CYS A 87 -11.61 8.46 2.02
C CYS A 87 -11.26 6.97 1.94
N VAL A 88 -10.08 6.60 2.48
CA VAL A 88 -9.62 5.20 2.52
C VAL A 88 -10.52 4.38 3.43
N TRP A 89 -10.83 4.89 4.64
CA TRP A 89 -11.70 4.19 5.61
C TRP A 89 -13.08 3.93 5.05
N ARG A 90 -13.70 4.93 4.46
CA ARG A 90 -15.00 4.79 3.80
C ARG A 90 -14.96 3.79 2.65
N ALA A 91 -13.94 3.84 1.80
CA ALA A 91 -13.78 2.90 0.68
C ALA A 91 -13.54 1.47 1.13
N ALA A 92 -12.92 1.28 2.31
CA ALA A 92 -12.70 -0.03 2.93
C ALA A 92 -13.91 -0.54 3.73
N GLY A 93 -14.96 0.26 3.92
CA GLY A 93 -16.09 -0.08 4.79
C GLY A 93 -15.76 -0.01 6.29
N MET A 94 -14.93 0.95 6.69
CA MET A 94 -14.50 1.21 8.07
C MET A 94 -15.05 2.56 8.55
N PRO A 95 -16.34 2.69 8.90
CA PRO A 95 -16.94 3.99 9.20
C PRO A 95 -16.35 4.70 10.43
N GLY A 96 -15.79 3.94 11.38
CA GLY A 96 -15.10 4.45 12.56
C GLY A 96 -13.57 4.61 12.38
N GLY A 97 -13.05 4.33 11.19
CA GLY A 97 -11.61 4.23 10.95
C GLY A 97 -11.03 2.87 11.33
N PRO A 98 -9.70 2.71 11.35
CA PRO A 98 -9.03 1.48 11.78
C PRO A 98 -8.93 1.40 13.31
N ASP A 99 -9.06 0.17 13.84
CA ASP A 99 -8.87 -0.16 15.26
C ASP A 99 -7.41 -0.53 15.57
N ALA A 100 -6.64 -0.93 14.54
CA ALA A 100 -5.25 -1.34 14.68
C ALA A 100 -4.48 -1.04 13.39
N VAL A 101 -3.15 -0.95 13.52
CA VAL A 101 -2.23 -0.80 12.41
C VAL A 101 -1.32 -2.03 12.31
N ALA A 102 -0.99 -2.46 11.10
CA ALA A 102 -0.04 -3.53 10.82
C ALA A 102 0.97 -3.10 9.75
N VAL A 103 2.15 -3.70 9.78
CA VAL A 103 3.19 -3.53 8.76
C VAL A 103 3.42 -4.85 8.05
N VAL A 104 3.59 -4.80 6.73
CA VAL A 104 3.97 -5.99 5.95
C VAL A 104 5.41 -6.38 6.32
N PRO A 105 5.64 -7.59 6.87
CA PRO A 105 6.99 -8.02 7.26
C PRO A 105 7.95 -8.10 6.08
N SER A 106 9.22 -7.77 6.32
CA SER A 106 10.27 -7.96 5.33
C SER A 106 10.45 -9.45 5.01
N GLY A 107 10.33 -9.81 3.74
CA GLY A 107 10.54 -11.19 3.28
C GLY A 107 11.99 -11.67 3.33
N GLN A 108 12.94 -10.82 3.74
CA GLN A 108 14.38 -11.13 3.77
C GLN A 108 14.93 -11.45 5.17
N GLY A 109 14.05 -11.59 6.19
CA GLY A 109 14.48 -11.97 7.53
C GLY A 109 15.53 -11.05 8.14
N ARG A 110 15.47 -9.75 7.89
CA ARG A 110 16.39 -8.77 8.47
C ARG A 110 16.30 -8.82 10.00
N PRO A 111 17.44 -8.89 10.72
CA PRO A 111 17.43 -8.76 12.16
C PRO A 111 17.00 -7.33 12.55
N GLY A 112 16.25 -7.21 13.66
CA GLY A 112 15.78 -5.93 14.18
C GLY A 112 14.35 -5.57 13.76
N ALA A 113 13.88 -4.41 14.23
CA ALA A 113 12.59 -3.87 13.91
C ALA A 113 12.51 -3.47 12.42
N HIS A 114 11.32 -3.59 11.83
CA HIS A 114 11.13 -3.15 10.44
C HIS A 114 11.23 -1.63 10.37
N PRO A 115 12.08 -1.04 9.48
CA PRO A 115 12.27 0.42 9.44
C PRO A 115 10.98 1.22 9.21
N LEU A 116 9.97 0.60 8.62
CA LEU A 116 8.66 1.22 8.42
C LEU A 116 7.90 1.43 9.74
N LEU A 117 8.23 0.71 10.81
CA LEU A 117 7.62 0.92 12.14
C LEU A 117 7.90 2.33 12.64
N ASP A 118 9.15 2.79 12.57
CA ASP A 118 9.54 4.14 13.00
C ASP A 118 8.80 5.24 12.23
N VAL A 119 8.50 4.99 10.93
CA VAL A 119 7.73 5.89 10.09
C VAL A 119 6.26 5.94 10.54
N ILE A 120 5.69 4.80 10.90
CA ILE A 120 4.26 4.66 11.22
C ILE A 120 3.96 5.11 12.64
N GLU A 121 4.75 4.71 13.62
CA GLU A 121 4.53 5.03 15.04
C GLU A 121 4.45 6.54 15.32
N SER A 122 5.09 7.35 14.47
CA SER A 122 4.98 8.80 14.54
C SER A 122 3.79 9.41 13.79
N CYS A 123 3.07 8.62 12.98
CA CYS A 123 1.95 9.09 12.17
C CYS A 123 0.60 8.56 12.66
N VAL A 124 0.58 7.45 13.41
CA VAL A 124 -0.63 6.72 13.76
C VAL A 124 -0.56 6.25 15.21
N ASP A 125 -1.47 6.73 16.03
CA ASP A 125 -1.63 6.29 17.43
C ASP A 125 -2.68 5.17 17.52
N LEU A 126 -2.29 3.96 17.10
CA LEU A 126 -3.13 2.76 17.10
C LEU A 126 -2.36 1.54 17.61
N PRO A 127 -3.03 0.57 18.23
CA PRO A 127 -2.42 -0.71 18.60
C PRO A 127 -1.80 -1.42 17.41
N MET A 128 -0.58 -1.96 17.58
CA MET A 128 0.12 -2.69 16.53
C MET A 128 -0.36 -4.13 16.40
N ALA A 129 -1.01 -4.47 15.31
CA ALA A 129 -1.37 -5.84 14.93
C ALA A 129 -0.15 -6.50 14.26
N ARG A 130 0.63 -7.22 15.05
CA ARG A 130 1.88 -7.85 14.59
C ARG A 130 1.64 -9.04 13.67
N LEU A 131 2.38 -9.06 12.57
CA LEU A 131 2.46 -10.17 11.63
C LEU A 131 3.85 -10.83 11.72
N SER A 132 3.92 -12.15 11.56
CA SER A 132 5.18 -12.89 11.45
C SER A 132 5.15 -13.82 10.25
N ILE A 133 6.34 -14.20 9.79
CA ILE A 133 6.50 -15.27 8.81
C ILE A 133 6.07 -16.59 9.46
N SER A 134 5.23 -17.36 8.77
CA SER A 134 4.74 -18.63 9.27
C SER A 134 5.88 -19.65 9.37
N PRO A 135 5.93 -20.46 10.45
CA PRO A 135 6.93 -21.53 10.59
C PRO A 135 6.86 -22.58 9.48
N SER A 136 5.72 -22.74 8.83
CA SER A 136 5.55 -23.66 7.69
C SER A 136 6.39 -23.31 6.47
N GLY A 137 7.12 -22.17 6.51
CA GLY A 137 8.17 -21.85 5.54
C GLY A 137 7.73 -21.80 4.08
N ALA A 138 6.43 -21.60 3.82
CA ALA A 138 5.95 -21.47 2.46
C ALA A 138 6.71 -20.34 1.77
N ALA A 139 7.57 -20.70 0.84
CA ALA A 139 8.38 -19.72 0.11
C ALA A 139 7.48 -18.63 -0.50
N ARG A 140 7.86 -17.38 -0.27
CA ARG A 140 7.20 -16.24 -0.87
C ARG A 140 7.35 -16.29 -2.39
N GLY A 141 6.27 -16.69 -3.09
CA GLY A 141 6.17 -16.52 -4.53
C GLY A 141 5.91 -15.05 -4.92
N ARG A 142 5.80 -14.77 -6.21
CA ARG A 142 5.37 -13.45 -6.72
C ARG A 142 3.88 -13.19 -6.52
N GLY A 143 3.08 -14.23 -6.25
CA GLY A 143 1.64 -14.18 -6.03
C GLY A 143 1.25 -14.03 -4.56
N VAL A 144 -0.04 -14.16 -4.28
CA VAL A 144 -0.59 -14.22 -2.93
C VAL A 144 -0.33 -15.59 -2.33
N SER A 145 0.11 -15.63 -1.06
CA SER A 145 0.33 -16.87 -0.31
C SER A 145 -0.43 -16.82 1.01
N LEU A 146 -1.43 -17.65 1.17
CA LEU A 146 -2.24 -17.75 2.38
C LEU A 146 -1.49 -18.40 3.56
N ARG A 147 -0.33 -18.99 3.30
CA ARG A 147 0.49 -19.72 4.29
C ARG A 147 1.78 -19.00 4.67
N TRP A 148 2.11 -17.91 4.01
CA TRP A 148 3.39 -17.21 4.25
C TRP A 148 3.41 -16.44 5.56
N LEU A 149 2.29 -15.78 5.91
CA LEU A 149 2.19 -14.92 7.10
C LEU A 149 1.09 -15.41 8.04
N ARG A 150 1.23 -15.04 9.31
CA ARG A 150 0.20 -15.21 10.34
C ARG A 150 0.12 -13.95 11.22
N ALA A 151 -1.05 -13.64 11.73
CA ALA A 151 -1.21 -12.66 12.80
C ALA A 151 -0.69 -13.24 14.14
N CYS A 152 0.02 -12.43 14.90
CA CYS A 152 0.60 -12.81 16.20
C CYS A 152 -0.27 -12.37 17.38
N VAL A 153 -1.29 -11.56 17.13
CA VAL A 153 -2.23 -11.03 18.13
C VAL A 153 -3.65 -11.20 17.62
N PRO A 154 -4.64 -11.29 18.53
CA PRO A 154 -6.04 -11.32 18.13
C PRO A 154 -6.44 -10.06 17.36
N VAL A 155 -7.12 -10.24 16.22
CA VAL A 155 -7.67 -9.14 15.40
C VAL A 155 -9.12 -9.41 15.02
N ALA A 156 -9.78 -10.32 15.73
CA ALA A 156 -11.17 -10.70 15.45
C ALA A 156 -12.09 -9.48 15.53
N GLY A 157 -12.86 -9.26 14.47
CA GLY A 157 -13.78 -8.11 14.35
C GLY A 157 -13.09 -6.77 14.03
N ALA A 158 -11.77 -6.66 14.17
CA ALA A 158 -11.07 -5.39 14.00
C ALA A 158 -11.01 -4.93 12.54
N CYS A 159 -11.05 -3.61 12.36
CA CYS A 159 -10.68 -2.91 11.15
C CYS A 159 -9.17 -2.62 11.19
N VAL A 160 -8.39 -3.09 10.22
CA VAL A 160 -6.93 -2.97 10.26
C VAL A 160 -6.41 -2.09 9.12
N LEU A 161 -5.62 -1.07 9.48
CA LEU A 161 -4.76 -0.36 8.53
C LEU A 161 -3.47 -1.17 8.32
N LEU A 162 -3.27 -1.69 7.13
CA LEU A 162 -2.04 -2.40 6.76
C LEU A 162 -1.16 -1.48 5.90
N VAL A 163 0.06 -1.22 6.35
CA VAL A 163 0.99 -0.34 5.63
C VAL A 163 2.13 -1.17 5.01
N ASP A 164 2.43 -0.87 3.75
CA ASP A 164 3.59 -1.42 3.03
C ASP A 164 4.41 -0.27 2.42
N ASP A 165 5.69 -0.48 2.25
CA ASP A 165 6.55 0.54 1.65
C ASP A 165 6.45 0.60 0.13
N THR A 166 6.44 -0.55 -0.55
CA THR A 166 6.52 -0.60 -2.01
C THR A 166 5.62 -1.68 -2.61
N TRP A 167 4.67 -1.27 -3.41
CA TRP A 167 3.86 -2.19 -4.20
C TRP A 167 4.50 -2.43 -5.58
N VAL A 168 5.02 -3.63 -5.81
CA VAL A 168 5.48 -4.11 -7.11
C VAL A 168 4.42 -5.01 -7.75
N SER A 169 4.23 -6.21 -7.22
CA SER A 169 3.18 -7.15 -7.65
C SER A 169 1.97 -7.17 -6.71
N GLY A 170 2.17 -6.76 -5.46
CA GLY A 170 1.18 -6.77 -4.41
C GLY A 170 1.09 -8.09 -3.63
N GLY A 171 1.87 -9.09 -4.01
CA GLY A 171 1.81 -10.40 -3.37
C GLY A 171 2.05 -10.35 -1.87
N SER A 172 2.99 -9.53 -1.39
CA SER A 172 3.28 -9.38 0.05
C SER A 172 2.13 -8.75 0.81
N ALA A 173 1.67 -7.57 0.35
CA ALA A 173 0.61 -6.84 1.01
C ALA A 173 -0.72 -7.63 1.01
N GLN A 174 -1.05 -8.30 -0.10
CA GLN A 174 -2.25 -9.14 -0.17
C GLN A 174 -2.13 -10.42 0.66
N SER A 175 -0.94 -11.02 0.78
CA SER A 175 -0.72 -12.14 1.70
C SER A 175 -0.86 -11.72 3.16
N ALA A 176 -0.40 -10.51 3.50
CA ALA A 176 -0.56 -9.94 4.83
C ALA A 176 -2.04 -9.62 5.13
N ALA A 177 -2.76 -9.05 4.17
CA ALA A 177 -4.20 -8.82 4.29
C ALA A 177 -4.96 -10.14 4.50
N ALA A 178 -4.61 -11.18 3.73
CA ALA A 178 -5.20 -12.51 3.89
C ALA A 178 -4.93 -13.11 5.26
N ALA A 179 -3.71 -12.97 5.80
CA ALA A 179 -3.38 -13.44 7.14
C ALA A 179 -4.20 -12.74 8.23
N LEU A 180 -4.43 -11.41 8.10
CA LEU A 180 -5.30 -10.67 9.01
C LEU A 180 -6.76 -11.11 8.88
N LYS A 181 -7.27 -11.28 7.67
CA LYS A 181 -8.64 -11.77 7.43
C LYS A 181 -8.84 -13.18 7.98
N LEU A 182 -7.89 -14.08 7.78
CA LEU A 182 -7.91 -15.44 8.36
C LEU A 182 -7.87 -15.42 9.89
N ALA A 183 -7.25 -14.41 10.51
CA ALA A 183 -7.28 -14.19 11.95
C ALA A 183 -8.53 -13.46 12.44
N GLY A 184 -9.52 -13.21 11.57
CA GLY A 184 -10.81 -12.67 11.91
C GLY A 184 -10.96 -11.15 11.76
N ALA A 185 -9.99 -10.44 11.16
CA ALA A 185 -10.17 -9.03 10.86
C ALA A 185 -11.39 -8.79 9.98
N SER A 186 -12.26 -7.86 10.37
CA SER A 186 -13.50 -7.55 9.63
C SER A 186 -13.21 -6.82 8.34
N ARG A 187 -12.25 -5.89 8.37
CA ARG A 187 -11.81 -5.08 7.22
C ARG A 187 -10.30 -4.88 7.24
N VAL A 188 -9.71 -4.82 6.05
CA VAL A 188 -8.28 -4.50 5.88
C VAL A 188 -8.12 -3.45 4.80
N ALA A 189 -7.65 -2.26 5.17
CA ALA A 189 -7.24 -1.21 4.23
C ALA A 189 -5.73 -1.24 4.06
N VAL A 190 -5.24 -1.36 2.83
CA VAL A 190 -3.81 -1.29 2.52
C VAL A 190 -3.45 0.11 2.04
N VAL A 191 -2.53 0.77 2.75
CA VAL A 191 -1.88 2.01 2.30
C VAL A 191 -0.43 1.69 1.96
N VAL A 192 0.02 2.13 0.78
CA VAL A 192 1.37 1.86 0.27
C VAL A 192 2.09 3.17 -0.01
N LEU A 193 3.30 3.35 0.53
CA LEU A 193 4.05 4.58 0.32
C LEU A 193 4.38 4.80 -1.16
N GLY A 194 4.77 3.74 -1.89
CA GLY A 194 5.12 3.87 -3.29
C GLY A 194 4.63 2.75 -4.21
N ARG A 195 3.87 3.09 -5.25
CA ARG A 195 3.57 2.17 -6.34
C ARG A 195 4.75 2.18 -7.33
N HIS A 196 5.50 1.08 -7.39
CA HIS A 196 6.66 0.98 -8.28
C HIS A 196 6.25 1.08 -9.77
N LEU A 197 6.94 1.95 -10.51
CA LEU A 197 6.84 2.07 -11.96
C LEU A 197 8.25 1.99 -12.59
N ASP A 198 8.41 1.17 -13.62
CA ASP A 198 9.62 1.14 -14.43
C ASP A 198 9.36 1.85 -15.77
N PRO A 199 10.07 2.98 -16.05
CA PRO A 199 9.95 3.67 -17.33
C PRO A 199 10.39 2.81 -18.54
N GLY A 200 11.25 1.80 -18.31
CA GLY A 200 11.66 0.84 -19.31
C GLY A 200 10.60 -0.21 -19.65
N ASP A 201 9.53 -0.32 -18.85
CA ASP A 201 8.41 -1.21 -19.15
C ASP A 201 7.40 -0.50 -20.09
N PRO A 202 7.19 -1.00 -21.33
CA PRO A 202 6.24 -0.39 -22.27
C PRO A 202 4.83 -0.25 -21.71
N ARG A 203 4.41 -1.11 -20.76
CA ARG A 203 3.11 -1.04 -20.11
C ARG A 203 2.95 0.22 -19.25
N SER A 204 4.06 0.77 -18.75
CA SER A 204 4.07 1.98 -17.92
C SER A 204 3.92 3.27 -18.74
N ALA A 205 4.18 3.24 -20.05
CA ALA A 205 4.26 4.44 -20.88
C ALA A 205 2.98 5.29 -20.89
N GLY A 206 1.80 4.65 -20.95
CA GLY A 206 0.52 5.35 -20.94
C GLY A 206 0.28 6.06 -19.60
N LEU A 207 0.51 5.36 -18.50
CA LEU A 207 0.36 5.89 -17.14
C LEU A 207 1.37 7.01 -16.86
N LEU A 208 2.65 6.83 -17.24
CA LEU A 208 3.68 7.86 -17.05
C LEU A 208 3.37 9.15 -17.84
N ARG A 209 2.85 9.03 -19.08
CA ARG A 209 2.38 10.21 -19.84
C ARG A 209 1.21 10.91 -19.17
N ALA A 210 0.29 10.15 -18.58
CA ALA A 210 -0.85 10.73 -17.85
C ALA A 210 -0.39 11.46 -16.57
N LEU A 211 0.57 10.90 -15.83
CA LEU A 211 1.18 11.52 -14.66
C LEU A 211 1.96 12.79 -15.00
N GLY A 212 2.74 12.79 -16.09
CA GLY A 212 3.53 13.95 -16.52
C GLY A 212 2.69 15.16 -16.99
N ARG A 213 1.40 14.96 -17.25
CA ARG A 213 0.45 16.04 -17.60
C ARG A 213 -0.13 16.76 -16.37
N SER A 214 0.06 16.21 -15.17
CA SER A 214 -0.39 16.81 -13.91
C SER A 214 0.79 17.23 -13.08
N PRO A 215 1.25 18.50 -13.18
CA PRO A 215 2.46 18.98 -12.49
C PRO A 215 2.28 19.17 -10.98
N ARG A 216 1.10 18.92 -10.43
CA ARG A 216 0.81 18.98 -8.98
C ARG A 216 0.32 17.64 -8.48
N PRO A 217 0.61 17.26 -7.20
CA PRO A 217 -0.09 16.15 -6.58
C PRO A 217 -1.60 16.42 -6.70
N PRO A 218 -2.39 15.40 -7.06
CA PRO A 218 -3.82 15.60 -7.25
C PRO A 218 -4.45 15.96 -5.90
N ALA A 219 -5.31 16.98 -5.92
CA ALA A 219 -6.16 17.34 -4.78
C ALA A 219 -7.17 16.23 -4.39
N SER A 220 -7.15 15.10 -5.08
CA SER A 220 -8.02 13.94 -4.86
C SER A 220 -7.20 12.65 -4.90
N CYS A 221 -7.43 11.77 -3.93
CA CYS A 221 -6.84 10.43 -3.91
C CYS A 221 -7.43 9.48 -4.97
N GLY A 222 -8.42 9.93 -5.73
CA GLY A 222 -9.10 9.12 -6.76
C GLY A 222 -9.99 8.00 -6.23
N LEU A 223 -10.30 7.98 -4.95
CA LEU A 223 -11.33 7.11 -4.37
C LEU A 223 -12.72 7.73 -4.56
N PRO A 224 -13.78 6.90 -4.68
CA PRO A 224 -15.15 7.39 -4.80
C PRO A 224 -15.50 8.31 -3.62
N GLY A 225 -16.11 9.46 -3.91
CA GLY A 225 -16.51 10.44 -2.92
C GLY A 225 -15.36 11.23 -2.27
N CYS A 226 -14.14 11.14 -2.79
CA CYS A 226 -13.08 12.05 -2.41
C CYS A 226 -13.34 13.43 -3.06
N ALA A 227 -13.73 14.41 -2.25
CA ALA A 227 -13.76 15.80 -2.67
C ALA A 227 -12.33 16.36 -2.75
N PRO A 228 -11.99 17.23 -3.70
CA PRO A 228 -10.75 17.98 -3.64
C PRO A 228 -10.75 18.79 -2.33
N GLY A 229 -9.71 18.60 -1.52
CA GLY A 229 -9.49 19.45 -0.35
C GLY A 229 -9.39 20.93 -0.77
N PRO A 230 -9.69 21.89 0.12
CA PRO A 230 -9.43 23.29 -0.15
C PRO A 230 -7.95 23.44 -0.48
N LEU A 231 -7.66 24.04 -1.62
CA LEU A 231 -6.29 24.39 -2.01
C LEU A 231 -5.76 25.31 -0.90
N GLY A 232 -4.86 24.83 -0.05
CA GLY A 232 -4.17 25.64 0.93
C GLY A 232 -3.56 26.84 0.20
N THR A 233 -3.98 28.04 0.56
CA THR A 233 -3.48 29.32 0.13
C THR A 233 -2.07 29.54 0.64
#